data_17a228bea992320ceb69888a6e5ac977
#
_entry.id   17a228bea992320ceb69888a6e5ac977
#
_cell.length_a   1.000
_cell.length_b   1.000
_cell.length_c   1.000
_cell.angle_alpha   90.00
_cell.angle_beta   90.00
_cell.angle_gamma   90.00
#
_symmetry.space_group_name_H-M   'P 1'
#
loop_
_entity.id
_entity.type
_entity.pdbx_description
1 polymer ?
#
loop_
_entity_poly.entity_id
_entity_poly.type
_entity_poly.pdbx_seq_one_letter_code
_entity_poly.pdbx_strand_id
1 'polypeptide(L)'
;DSAGIGEAPDAEQFGDAGSNTWKSCYDSGKLHIPNMEKIGIYQIDGMDYAKTAEKPTGSFARMQELSCGKDTTTGHWEMAGIVTPDPLPKFPDGFPKEFIEEFAKRTGRKILCNLPYSGTQVIHDYGREQEETGALIVYTSADSVCQIAANEDVIPVEQLYEYCKIAREMLTGDLGVGRVIARPFIGTWPNYERTIRRHDFSLAPPRQTLLDALKAEGKD
;
A
#
# COMPACT_ATOMS: atom_id res chain seq x y z
N ASP A 1 -1.22 -7.95 0.24
CA ASP A 1 -0.14 -8.41 -0.63
C ASP A 1 -0.12 -9.93 -0.69
N SER A 2 -0.38 -10.48 -1.84
CA SER A 2 -0.35 -11.92 -2.09
C SER A 2 0.60 -12.25 -3.25
N ALA A 3 0.98 -13.51 -3.36
CA ALA A 3 1.85 -13.98 -4.44
C ALA A 3 1.10 -14.24 -5.75
N GLY A 4 0.01 -13.60 -6.01
CA GLY A 4 -0.81 -13.67 -7.23
C GLY A 4 -0.61 -14.89 -8.13
N ILE A 5 -1.42 -15.93 -7.93
CA ILE A 5 -1.43 -17.15 -8.75
C ILE A 5 -2.58 -17.03 -9.75
N GLY A 6 -2.28 -16.38 -10.87
CA GLY A 6 -3.29 -16.02 -11.86
C GLY A 6 -4.12 -14.79 -11.45
N GLU A 7 -5.00 -14.38 -12.34
CA GLU A 7 -5.91 -13.25 -12.13
C GLU A 7 -7.10 -13.62 -11.24
N ALA A 8 -7.65 -12.64 -10.55
CA ALA A 8 -8.92 -12.79 -9.85
C ALA A 8 -10.10 -12.81 -10.84
N PRO A 9 -11.27 -13.37 -10.47
CA PRO A 9 -12.43 -13.42 -11.36
C PRO A 9 -12.95 -12.04 -11.82
N ASP A 10 -12.66 -10.99 -11.08
CA ASP A 10 -13.03 -9.60 -11.34
C ASP A 10 -11.87 -8.72 -11.84
N ALA A 11 -10.75 -9.33 -12.23
CA ALA A 11 -9.54 -8.63 -12.66
C ALA A 11 -9.76 -7.62 -13.79
N GLU A 12 -10.66 -7.90 -14.72
CA GLU A 12 -10.99 -6.96 -15.81
C GLU A 12 -11.50 -5.60 -15.29
N GLN A 13 -12.26 -5.59 -14.20
CA GLN A 13 -12.79 -4.36 -13.59
C GLN A 13 -11.68 -3.45 -13.05
N PHE A 14 -10.52 -4.03 -12.74
CA PHE A 14 -9.35 -3.35 -12.19
C PHE A 14 -8.21 -3.17 -13.20
N GLY A 15 -8.41 -3.58 -14.46
CA GLY A 15 -7.37 -3.52 -15.48
C GLY A 15 -6.22 -4.52 -15.26
N ASP A 16 -6.48 -5.60 -14.52
CA ASP A 16 -5.48 -6.61 -14.12
C ASP A 16 -5.62 -7.92 -14.91
N ALA A 17 -6.42 -7.95 -15.97
CA ALA A 17 -6.57 -9.13 -16.82
C ALA A 17 -5.22 -9.67 -17.29
N GLY A 18 -5.01 -10.98 -17.19
CA GLY A 18 -3.76 -11.66 -17.53
C GLY A 18 -2.65 -11.55 -16.48
N SER A 19 -2.91 -10.92 -15.32
CA SER A 19 -1.90 -10.82 -14.26
C SER A 19 -1.60 -12.19 -13.63
N ASN A 20 -0.31 -12.55 -13.52
CA ASN A 20 0.15 -13.76 -12.87
C ASN A 20 1.61 -13.58 -12.39
N THR A 21 1.76 -13.03 -11.19
CA THR A 21 3.08 -12.77 -10.60
C THR A 21 3.88 -14.06 -10.43
N TRP A 22 3.22 -15.13 -9.99
CA TRP A 22 3.90 -16.40 -9.74
C TRP A 22 4.46 -17.00 -11.04
N LYS A 23 3.66 -16.99 -12.12
CA LYS A 23 4.13 -17.44 -13.42
C LYS A 23 5.32 -16.63 -13.93
N SER A 24 5.30 -15.32 -13.76
CA SER A 24 6.42 -14.45 -14.13
C SER A 24 7.71 -14.80 -13.36
N CYS A 25 7.58 -15.11 -12.06
CA CYS A 25 8.70 -15.59 -11.26
C CYS A 25 9.22 -16.96 -11.73
N TYR A 26 8.31 -17.88 -12.05
CA TYR A 26 8.65 -19.21 -12.55
C TYR A 26 9.37 -19.13 -13.91
N ASP A 27 8.82 -18.38 -14.84
CA ASP A 27 9.35 -18.19 -16.20
C ASP A 27 10.74 -17.51 -16.21
N SER A 28 11.07 -16.77 -15.16
CA SER A 28 12.40 -16.16 -15.01
C SER A 28 13.53 -17.19 -14.90
N GLY A 29 13.24 -18.43 -14.56
CA GLY A 29 14.20 -19.50 -14.29
C GLY A 29 15.04 -19.30 -13.04
N LYS A 30 14.74 -18.26 -12.23
CA LYS A 30 15.50 -17.92 -11.02
C LYS A 30 14.80 -18.36 -9.72
N LEU A 31 13.56 -18.87 -9.83
CA LEU A 31 12.80 -19.30 -8.67
C LEU A 31 13.35 -20.61 -8.11
N HIS A 32 13.75 -20.61 -6.83
CA HIS A 32 14.24 -21.78 -6.13
C HIS A 32 13.53 -21.94 -4.78
N ILE A 33 12.54 -22.83 -4.73
CA ILE A 33 11.61 -22.96 -3.60
C ILE A 33 11.35 -24.44 -3.21
N PRO A 34 12.39 -25.25 -3.01
CA PRO A 34 12.25 -26.71 -2.87
C PRO A 34 11.36 -27.13 -1.69
N ASN A 35 11.27 -26.32 -0.64
CA ASN A 35 10.40 -26.62 0.51
C ASN A 35 8.91 -26.36 0.18
N MET A 36 8.61 -25.28 -0.56
CA MET A 36 7.24 -25.01 -0.99
C MET A 36 6.76 -26.04 -2.03
N GLU A 37 7.65 -26.51 -2.90
CA GLU A 37 7.38 -27.60 -3.84
C GLU A 37 6.98 -28.89 -3.09
N LYS A 38 7.70 -29.25 -2.02
CA LYS A 38 7.36 -30.41 -1.17
C LYS A 38 6.01 -30.26 -0.47
N ILE A 39 5.67 -29.05 -0.04
CA ILE A 39 4.36 -28.75 0.57
C ILE A 39 3.23 -28.92 -0.46
N GLY A 40 3.49 -28.67 -1.74
CA GLY A 40 2.53 -28.88 -2.83
C GLY A 40 2.09 -27.60 -3.54
N ILE A 41 2.92 -26.53 -3.52
CA ILE A 41 2.54 -25.25 -4.14
C ILE A 41 2.13 -25.37 -5.61
N TYR A 42 2.81 -26.21 -6.37
CA TYR A 42 2.50 -26.45 -7.80
C TYR A 42 1.27 -27.33 -8.05
N GLN A 43 0.56 -27.74 -7.00
CA GLN A 43 -0.73 -28.43 -7.11
C GLN A 43 -1.92 -27.49 -6.91
N ILE A 44 -1.66 -26.19 -6.68
CA ILE A 44 -2.70 -25.16 -6.64
C ILE A 44 -3.24 -24.96 -8.06
N ASP A 45 -4.56 -24.85 -8.21
CA ASP A 45 -5.23 -24.51 -9.47
C ASP A 45 -4.58 -23.29 -10.14
N GLY A 46 -4.35 -23.41 -11.45
CA GLY A 46 -3.69 -22.36 -12.24
C GLY A 46 -2.16 -22.44 -12.28
N MET A 47 -1.57 -23.52 -11.74
CA MET A 47 -0.13 -23.78 -11.79
C MET A 47 0.25 -24.97 -12.69
N ASP A 48 -0.52 -25.25 -13.72
CA ASP A 48 -0.34 -26.38 -14.65
C ASP A 48 0.98 -26.33 -15.46
N TYR A 49 1.69 -25.22 -15.39
CA TYR A 49 2.98 -25.02 -16.06
C TYR A 49 4.17 -25.59 -15.28
N ALA A 50 3.97 -26.05 -14.05
CA ALA A 50 5.04 -26.52 -13.18
C ALA A 50 4.91 -28.01 -12.84
N LYS A 51 6.04 -28.66 -12.54
CA LYS A 51 6.08 -30.04 -12.13
C LYS A 51 5.58 -30.21 -10.70
N THR A 52 4.54 -31.00 -10.50
CA THR A 52 3.95 -31.26 -9.19
C THR A 52 4.74 -32.30 -8.39
N ALA A 53 4.67 -32.21 -7.05
CA ALA A 53 5.16 -33.25 -6.17
C ALA A 53 4.24 -34.49 -6.19
N GLU A 54 4.82 -35.69 -6.23
CA GLU A 54 4.02 -36.94 -6.23
C GLU A 54 3.20 -37.13 -4.93
N LYS A 55 3.75 -36.68 -3.80
CA LYS A 55 3.09 -36.72 -2.49
C LYS A 55 3.36 -35.42 -1.74
N PRO A 56 2.46 -34.45 -1.75
CA PRO A 56 2.63 -33.23 -1.00
C PRO A 56 2.60 -33.49 0.50
N THR A 57 3.44 -32.78 1.25
CA THR A 57 3.58 -32.94 2.70
C THR A 57 2.73 -31.94 3.49
N GLY A 58 2.04 -31.03 2.80
CA GLY A 58 1.20 -30.01 3.40
C GLY A 58 -0.15 -29.85 2.71
N SER A 59 -0.91 -28.87 3.20
CA SER A 59 -2.16 -28.46 2.59
C SER A 59 -1.93 -27.18 1.77
N PHE A 60 -2.62 -27.07 0.68
CA PHE A 60 -2.56 -25.93 -0.24
C PHE A 60 -3.97 -25.60 -0.71
N ALA A 61 -4.23 -24.34 -0.98
CA ALA A 61 -5.50 -23.86 -1.50
C ALA A 61 -5.32 -22.55 -2.27
N ARG A 62 -6.20 -22.30 -3.20
CA ARG A 62 -6.41 -20.98 -3.80
C ARG A 62 -7.53 -20.29 -3.04
N MET A 63 -7.30 -19.06 -2.63
CA MET A 63 -8.29 -18.23 -1.96
C MET A 63 -8.74 -17.11 -2.90
N GLN A 64 -10.01 -16.74 -2.78
CA GLN A 64 -10.59 -15.59 -3.46
C GLN A 64 -11.02 -14.58 -2.40
N GLU A 65 -10.69 -13.31 -2.63
CA GLU A 65 -11.16 -12.19 -1.80
C GLU A 65 -12.67 -12.01 -1.95
N LEU A 66 -13.35 -11.76 -0.85
CA LEU A 66 -14.79 -11.45 -0.78
C LEU A 66 -15.05 -9.96 -0.63
N SER A 67 -14.06 -9.21 -0.12
CA SER A 67 -14.16 -7.77 0.06
C SER A 67 -14.19 -7.05 -1.28
N CYS A 68 -14.94 -5.94 -1.33
CA CYS A 68 -14.97 -5.09 -2.50
C CYS A 68 -13.76 -4.16 -2.55
N GLY A 69 -13.26 -3.94 -3.76
CA GLY A 69 -12.13 -3.03 -4.01
C GLY A 69 -10.76 -3.70 -3.94
N LYS A 70 -9.82 -3.10 -4.64
CA LYS A 70 -8.43 -3.53 -4.72
C LYS A 70 -7.58 -2.59 -3.86
N ASP A 71 -7.29 -3.00 -2.63
CA ASP A 71 -6.47 -2.24 -1.68
C ASP A 71 -5.80 -3.15 -0.67
N THR A 72 -4.53 -2.89 -0.35
CA THR A 72 -3.74 -3.65 0.61
C THR A 72 -4.39 -3.70 2.00
N THR A 73 -4.95 -2.60 2.47
CA THR A 73 -5.58 -2.53 3.80
C THR A 73 -6.80 -3.44 3.88
N THR A 74 -7.66 -3.40 2.87
CA THR A 74 -8.85 -4.26 2.76
C THR A 74 -8.49 -5.73 2.78
N GLY A 75 -7.50 -6.16 1.98
CA GLY A 75 -7.04 -7.55 1.93
C GLY A 75 -6.47 -8.03 3.27
N HIS A 76 -5.71 -7.18 3.99
CA HIS A 76 -5.23 -7.53 5.33
C HIS A 76 -6.36 -7.64 6.35
N TRP A 77 -7.36 -6.78 6.29
CA TRP A 77 -8.52 -6.89 7.15
C TRP A 77 -9.30 -8.18 6.90
N GLU A 78 -9.43 -8.59 5.63
CA GLU A 78 -10.12 -9.85 5.31
C GLU A 78 -9.37 -11.06 5.83
N MET A 79 -8.05 -11.12 5.70
CA MET A 79 -7.23 -12.17 6.34
C MET A 79 -7.39 -12.18 7.87
N ALA A 80 -7.67 -11.04 8.49
CA ALA A 80 -7.94 -10.92 9.92
C ALA A 80 -9.42 -11.07 10.30
N GLY A 81 -10.29 -11.48 9.36
CA GLY A 81 -11.70 -11.82 9.60
C GLY A 81 -12.72 -10.72 9.33
N ILE A 82 -12.34 -9.65 8.58
CA ILE A 82 -13.26 -8.55 8.26
C ILE A 82 -13.47 -8.46 6.74
N VAL A 83 -14.63 -8.86 6.26
CA VAL A 83 -15.07 -8.61 4.89
C VAL A 83 -15.60 -7.18 4.79
N THR A 84 -15.13 -6.42 3.80
CA THR A 84 -15.46 -5.02 3.55
C THR A 84 -16.39 -4.93 2.35
N PRO A 85 -17.67 -4.55 2.52
CA PRO A 85 -18.63 -4.53 1.41
C PRO A 85 -18.42 -3.37 0.43
N ASP A 86 -17.83 -2.28 0.89
CA ASP A 86 -17.57 -1.08 0.08
C ASP A 86 -16.07 -0.85 -0.10
N PRO A 87 -15.61 -0.45 -1.29
CA PRO A 87 -14.21 -0.14 -1.51
C PRO A 87 -13.79 1.12 -0.76
N LEU A 88 -12.53 1.18 -0.33
CA LEU A 88 -11.96 2.40 0.23
C LEU A 88 -11.89 3.53 -0.83
N PRO A 89 -12.07 4.80 -0.43
CA PRO A 89 -12.10 5.91 -1.36
C PRO A 89 -10.76 6.09 -2.09
N LYS A 90 -10.83 6.52 -3.35
CA LYS A 90 -9.68 6.84 -4.19
C LYS A 90 -9.83 8.26 -4.74
N PHE A 91 -8.71 8.91 -4.98
CA PHE A 91 -8.68 10.32 -5.41
C PHE A 91 -7.89 10.48 -6.71
N PRO A 92 -8.45 10.04 -7.86
CA PRO A 92 -7.75 10.09 -9.15
C PRO A 92 -7.43 11.50 -9.63
N ASP A 93 -8.16 12.51 -9.16
CA ASP A 93 -7.94 13.92 -9.49
C ASP A 93 -7.27 14.71 -8.34
N GLY A 94 -6.74 13.99 -7.33
CA GLY A 94 -6.23 14.58 -6.10
C GLY A 94 -7.30 14.77 -5.02
N PHE A 95 -6.86 15.11 -3.81
CA PHE A 95 -7.76 15.36 -2.68
C PHE A 95 -8.56 16.64 -2.83
N PRO A 96 -9.77 16.74 -2.22
CA PRO A 96 -10.57 17.95 -2.24
C PRO A 96 -9.79 19.17 -1.73
N LYS A 97 -10.11 20.33 -2.32
CA LYS A 97 -9.44 21.60 -1.98
C LYS A 97 -9.55 21.94 -0.50
N GLU A 98 -10.70 21.67 0.10
CA GLU A 98 -10.99 21.93 1.51
C GLU A 98 -10.06 21.13 2.42
N PHE A 99 -9.76 19.86 2.07
CA PHE A 99 -8.78 19.06 2.80
C PHE A 99 -7.37 19.65 2.71
N ILE A 100 -6.93 20.02 1.50
CA ILE A 100 -5.60 20.58 1.25
C ILE A 100 -5.39 21.90 2.01
N GLU A 101 -6.40 22.79 1.97
CA GLU A 101 -6.33 24.09 2.66
C GLU A 101 -6.28 23.93 4.19
N GLU A 102 -7.13 23.07 4.74
CA GLU A 102 -7.12 22.82 6.18
C GLU A 102 -5.85 22.07 6.63
N PHE A 103 -5.35 21.14 5.83
CA PHE A 103 -4.10 20.45 6.09
C PHE A 103 -2.90 21.42 6.08
N ALA A 104 -2.83 22.30 5.09
CA ALA A 104 -1.82 23.37 5.04
C ALA A 104 -1.86 24.28 6.27
N LYS A 105 -3.07 24.65 6.71
CA LYS A 105 -3.29 25.48 7.89
C LYS A 105 -2.84 24.77 9.18
N ARG A 106 -3.21 23.49 9.38
CA ARG A 106 -2.85 22.72 10.58
C ARG A 106 -1.35 22.43 10.67
N THR A 107 -0.71 22.19 9.53
CA THR A 107 0.73 21.91 9.47
C THR A 107 1.58 23.18 9.43
N GLY A 108 1.00 24.32 9.06
CA GLY A 108 1.74 25.57 8.80
C GLY A 108 2.66 25.48 7.59
N ARG A 109 2.41 24.52 6.68
CA ARG A 109 3.25 24.24 5.51
C ARG A 109 2.46 24.40 4.21
N LYS A 110 3.13 24.93 3.18
CA LYS A 110 2.60 24.91 1.81
C LYS A 110 2.51 23.46 1.34
N ILE A 111 1.47 23.13 0.55
CA ILE A 111 1.30 21.82 -0.06
C ILE A 111 1.64 21.90 -1.54
N LEU A 112 2.44 20.97 -2.01
CA LEU A 112 2.83 20.79 -3.42
C LEU A 112 2.16 19.54 -3.99
N CYS A 113 1.98 19.51 -5.30
CA CYS A 113 1.45 18.42 -6.11
C CYS A 113 -0.07 18.22 -5.96
N ASN A 114 -0.52 17.38 -5.03
CA ASN A 114 -1.92 16.92 -4.88
C ASN A 114 -2.49 16.21 -6.12
N LEU A 115 -1.70 15.33 -6.73
CA LEU A 115 -2.08 14.55 -7.91
C LEU A 115 -1.65 13.09 -7.75
N PRO A 116 -2.19 12.15 -8.57
CA PRO A 116 -1.63 10.82 -8.70
C PRO A 116 -0.22 10.88 -9.28
N TYR A 117 0.75 10.26 -8.60
CA TYR A 117 2.14 10.35 -9.02
C TYR A 117 2.95 9.10 -8.67
N SER A 118 4.00 8.82 -9.48
CA SER A 118 5.05 7.88 -9.09
C SER A 118 5.88 8.47 -7.95
N GLY A 119 6.11 7.69 -6.88
CA GLY A 119 6.86 8.18 -5.72
C GLY A 119 8.33 8.53 -6.00
N THR A 120 8.93 8.02 -7.08
CA THR A 120 10.27 8.40 -7.52
C THR A 120 10.22 9.68 -8.35
N GLN A 121 9.26 9.77 -9.26
CA GLN A 121 9.13 10.92 -10.13
C GLN A 121 8.71 12.18 -9.36
N VAL A 122 7.81 12.05 -8.37
CA VAL A 122 7.32 13.21 -7.59
C VAL A 122 8.43 13.91 -6.81
N ILE A 123 9.38 13.16 -6.25
CA ILE A 123 10.51 13.77 -5.54
C ILE A 123 11.50 14.42 -6.51
N HIS A 124 11.64 13.89 -7.72
CA HIS A 124 12.45 14.52 -8.76
C HIS A 124 11.85 15.86 -9.21
N ASP A 125 10.54 15.92 -9.43
CA ASP A 125 9.87 17.08 -10.02
C ASP A 125 9.60 18.18 -8.99
N TYR A 126 9.28 17.82 -7.74
CA TYR A 126 8.92 18.78 -6.67
C TYR A 126 9.99 18.91 -5.58
N GLY A 127 11.00 18.06 -5.55
CA GLY A 127 11.98 18.02 -4.48
C GLY A 127 12.75 19.33 -4.32
N ARG A 128 13.12 19.98 -5.43
CA ARG A 128 13.80 21.26 -5.40
C ARG A 128 12.97 22.37 -4.74
N GLU A 129 11.69 22.50 -5.12
CA GLU A 129 10.79 23.47 -4.50
C GLU A 129 10.55 23.12 -3.02
N GLN A 130 10.51 21.84 -2.70
CA GLN A 130 10.38 21.38 -1.31
C GLN A 130 11.60 21.77 -0.48
N GLU A 131 12.83 21.60 -0.97
CA GLU A 131 14.05 22.03 -0.28
C GLU A 131 14.07 23.56 -0.04
N GLU A 132 13.71 24.34 -1.07
CA GLU A 132 13.74 25.80 -1.02
C GLU A 132 12.65 26.39 -0.08
N THR A 133 11.51 25.74 0.05
CA THR A 133 10.32 26.31 0.72
C THR A 133 9.95 25.60 2.02
N GLY A 134 10.43 24.40 2.27
CA GLY A 134 9.98 23.56 3.38
C GLY A 134 8.51 23.10 3.25
N ALA A 135 7.97 23.09 2.04
CA ALA A 135 6.62 22.61 1.75
C ALA A 135 6.51 21.07 1.95
N LEU A 136 5.28 20.55 1.97
CA LEU A 136 5.01 19.12 1.94
C LEU A 136 4.58 18.70 0.54
N ILE A 137 5.16 17.64 -0.01
CA ILE A 137 4.72 17.04 -1.27
C ILE A 137 3.63 16.03 -0.96
N VAL A 138 2.36 16.36 -1.26
CA VAL A 138 1.21 15.46 -1.11
C VAL A 138 0.86 14.86 -2.45
N TYR A 139 0.70 13.54 -2.50
CA TYR A 139 0.32 12.83 -3.71
C TYR A 139 -0.42 11.55 -3.41
N THR A 140 -1.11 11.00 -4.39
CA THR A 140 -1.85 9.74 -4.31
C THR A 140 -1.38 8.75 -5.38
N SER A 141 -2.07 7.64 -5.53
CA SER A 141 -1.83 6.63 -6.59
C SER A 141 -3.14 5.92 -6.93
N ALA A 142 -3.07 4.81 -7.66
CA ALA A 142 -4.22 3.96 -7.95
C ALA A 142 -4.82 3.28 -6.69
N ASP A 143 -4.03 3.19 -5.61
CA ASP A 143 -4.48 2.67 -4.31
C ASP A 143 -5.19 3.75 -3.48
N SER A 144 -5.86 3.32 -2.41
CA SER A 144 -6.49 4.22 -1.43
C SER A 144 -5.45 4.79 -0.46
N VAL A 145 -4.65 5.75 -0.90
CA VAL A 145 -3.52 6.28 -0.14
C VAL A 145 -3.38 7.80 -0.23
N CYS A 146 -2.93 8.42 0.86
CA CYS A 146 -2.38 9.76 0.92
C CYS A 146 -0.89 9.65 1.24
N GLN A 147 -0.04 10.07 0.33
CA GLN A 147 1.40 9.99 0.52
C GLN A 147 1.96 11.40 0.74
N ILE A 148 2.83 11.55 1.73
CA ILE A 148 3.42 12.84 2.10
C ILE A 148 4.94 12.68 2.09
N ALA A 149 5.60 13.35 1.14
CA ALA A 149 7.06 13.30 1.01
C ALA A 149 7.70 14.63 1.46
N ALA A 150 8.86 14.50 2.10
CA ALA A 150 9.72 15.61 2.47
C ALA A 150 11.18 15.16 2.57
N ASN A 151 12.10 16.08 2.28
CA ASN A 151 13.53 15.88 2.47
C ASN A 151 13.86 15.93 3.97
N GLU A 152 14.57 14.95 4.49
CA GLU A 152 14.90 14.81 5.90
C GLU A 152 15.80 15.91 6.43
N ASP A 153 16.61 16.53 5.58
CA ASP A 153 17.47 17.66 5.94
C ASP A 153 16.68 18.97 6.12
N VAL A 154 15.45 19.03 5.57
CA VAL A 154 14.55 20.20 5.64
C VAL A 154 13.44 20.00 6.66
N ILE A 155 12.86 18.82 6.70
CA ILE A 155 11.80 18.42 7.64
C ILE A 155 12.23 17.11 8.30
N PRO A 156 12.64 17.13 9.59
CA PRO A 156 13.00 15.92 10.32
C PRO A 156 11.91 14.86 10.24
N VAL A 157 12.32 13.58 10.22
CA VAL A 157 11.40 12.44 10.03
C VAL A 157 10.28 12.43 11.08
N GLU A 158 10.60 12.73 12.33
CA GLU A 158 9.62 12.80 13.43
C GLU A 158 8.56 13.88 13.16
N GLN A 159 8.98 15.01 12.61
CA GLN A 159 8.05 16.08 12.23
C GLN A 159 7.17 15.67 11.05
N LEU A 160 7.74 14.96 10.06
CA LEU A 160 6.95 14.40 8.96
C LEU A 160 5.91 13.40 9.48
N TYR A 161 6.25 12.57 10.46
CA TYR A 161 5.31 11.64 11.09
C TYR A 161 4.16 12.38 11.80
N GLU A 162 4.44 13.49 12.50
CA GLU A 162 3.38 14.32 13.11
C GLU A 162 2.45 14.90 12.03
N TYR A 163 2.97 15.36 10.91
CA TYR A 163 2.12 15.80 9.79
C TYR A 163 1.28 14.67 9.21
N CYS A 164 1.83 13.46 9.11
CA CYS A 164 1.05 12.30 8.68
C CYS A 164 -0.06 11.91 9.67
N LYS A 165 0.16 12.07 10.98
CA LYS A 165 -0.89 11.86 11.99
C LYS A 165 -2.01 12.90 11.85
N ILE A 166 -1.68 14.18 11.64
CA ILE A 166 -2.67 15.23 11.35
C ILE A 166 -3.51 14.85 10.12
N ALA A 167 -2.85 14.43 9.03
CA ALA A 167 -3.55 13.97 7.83
C ALA A 167 -4.45 12.76 8.13
N ARG A 168 -3.97 11.77 8.93
CA ARG A 168 -4.75 10.59 9.30
C ARG A 168 -6.01 10.95 10.09
N GLU A 169 -5.93 11.92 11.00
CA GLU A 169 -7.08 12.40 11.75
C GLU A 169 -8.14 13.08 10.87
N MET A 170 -7.68 13.78 9.82
CA MET A 170 -8.57 14.47 8.88
C MET A 170 -9.20 13.53 7.84
N LEU A 171 -8.48 12.49 7.43
CA LEU A 171 -8.90 11.56 6.36
C LEU A 171 -9.75 10.42 6.93
N THR A 172 -10.97 10.74 7.35
CA THR A 172 -11.97 9.82 7.91
C THR A 172 -13.29 9.90 7.16
N GLY A 173 -14.22 8.98 7.39
CA GLY A 173 -15.49 8.92 6.67
C GLY A 173 -15.27 8.81 5.16
N ASP A 174 -15.93 9.66 4.38
CA ASP A 174 -15.85 9.68 2.91
C ASP A 174 -14.44 9.99 2.37
N LEU A 175 -13.58 10.58 3.18
CA LEU A 175 -12.17 10.82 2.85
C LEU A 175 -11.24 9.74 3.42
N GLY A 176 -11.77 8.70 4.02
CA GLY A 176 -11.07 7.70 4.80
C GLY A 176 -10.19 6.77 3.95
N VAL A 177 -9.09 7.29 3.36
CA VAL A 177 -8.10 6.45 2.65
C VAL A 177 -7.52 5.38 3.56
N GLY A 178 -7.22 4.23 2.99
CA GLY A 178 -6.67 3.08 3.72
C GLY A 178 -5.37 3.38 4.45
N ARG A 179 -4.50 4.23 3.87
CA ARG A 179 -3.19 4.58 4.47
C ARG A 179 -2.82 6.03 4.22
N VAL A 180 -2.29 6.68 5.26
CA VAL A 180 -1.45 7.88 5.11
C VAL A 180 0.00 7.42 5.22
N ILE A 181 0.84 7.77 4.28
CA ILE A 181 2.20 7.22 4.17
C ILE A 181 3.23 8.36 4.23
N ALA A 182 4.09 8.32 5.24
CA ALA A 182 5.29 9.15 5.28
C ALA A 182 6.31 8.61 4.26
N ARG A 183 6.81 9.49 3.41
CA ARG A 183 7.79 9.19 2.34
C ARG A 183 9.01 10.09 2.47
N PRO A 184 9.84 9.91 3.50
CA PRO A 184 11.05 10.70 3.64
C PRO A 184 12.05 10.38 2.51
N PHE A 185 12.80 11.38 2.09
CA PHE A 185 13.86 11.26 1.12
C PHE A 185 15.08 12.12 1.52
N ILE A 186 16.22 11.86 0.93
CA ILE A 186 17.48 12.57 1.14
C ILE A 186 18.09 12.99 -0.21
N GLY A 187 19.16 13.74 -0.13
CA GLY A 187 19.91 14.24 -1.29
C GLY A 187 19.55 15.67 -1.65
N THR A 188 20.18 16.16 -2.69
CA THR A 188 19.95 17.49 -3.25
C THR A 188 19.68 17.39 -4.73
N TRP A 189 18.95 18.37 -5.27
CA TRP A 189 18.66 18.39 -6.70
C TRP A 189 19.92 18.24 -7.56
N PRO A 190 19.92 17.38 -8.61
CA PRO A 190 18.82 16.55 -9.11
C PRO A 190 18.80 15.12 -8.53
N ASN A 191 19.61 14.80 -7.53
CA ASN A 191 19.84 13.44 -7.04
C ASN A 191 19.13 13.20 -5.71
N TYR A 192 17.87 12.79 -5.78
CA TYR A 192 17.08 12.42 -4.60
C TYR A 192 16.91 10.91 -4.48
N GLU A 193 16.96 10.42 -3.23
CA GLU A 193 16.76 9.02 -2.90
C GLU A 193 15.77 8.86 -1.75
N ARG A 194 14.81 7.95 -1.90
CA ARG A 194 13.87 7.58 -0.83
C ARG A 194 14.59 6.78 0.25
N THR A 195 14.32 7.10 1.51
CA THR A 195 14.91 6.37 2.64
C THR A 195 14.06 5.19 3.08
N ILE A 196 14.66 4.32 3.90
CA ILE A 196 13.96 3.18 4.53
C ILE A 196 13.02 3.62 5.65
N ARG A 197 13.00 4.90 6.03
CA ARG A 197 12.18 5.49 7.09
C ARG A 197 10.75 5.79 6.64
N ARG A 198 10.26 5.08 5.61
CA ARG A 198 8.84 5.07 5.29
C ARG A 198 8.05 4.57 6.50
N HIS A 199 6.92 5.22 6.79
CA HIS A 199 5.99 4.78 7.82
C HIS A 199 4.54 4.94 7.34
N ASP A 200 3.72 3.91 7.58
CA ASP A 200 2.34 3.87 7.16
C ASP A 200 1.42 4.05 8.38
N PHE A 201 0.56 5.07 8.32
CA PHE A 201 -0.51 5.33 9.28
C PHE A 201 -1.82 4.79 8.70
N SER A 202 -2.11 3.54 8.97
CA SER A 202 -3.27 2.85 8.43
C SER A 202 -4.57 3.28 9.09
N LEU A 203 -5.66 3.19 8.33
CA LEU A 203 -7.00 3.30 8.88
C LEU A 203 -7.23 2.11 9.84
N ALA A 204 -7.80 2.39 11.00
CA ALA A 204 -8.13 1.33 11.95
C ALA A 204 -9.23 0.42 11.38
N PRO A 205 -9.19 -0.89 11.64
CA PRO A 205 -10.26 -1.80 11.27
C PRO A 205 -11.61 -1.33 11.85
N PRO A 206 -12.73 -1.49 11.14
CA PRO A 206 -14.03 -1.01 11.60
C PRO A 206 -14.62 -1.81 12.79
N ARG A 207 -14.03 -2.96 13.11
CA ARG A 207 -14.41 -3.83 14.23
C ARG A 207 -13.23 -4.68 14.70
N GLN A 208 -13.40 -5.43 15.77
CA GLN A 208 -12.39 -6.35 16.28
C GLN A 208 -11.97 -7.38 15.22
N THR A 209 -10.67 -7.61 15.15
CA THR A 209 -10.01 -8.57 14.28
C THR A 209 -9.61 -9.83 15.04
N LEU A 210 -9.18 -10.86 14.31
CA LEU A 210 -8.55 -12.03 14.91
C LEU A 210 -7.33 -11.64 15.79
N LEU A 211 -6.57 -10.62 15.37
CA LEU A 211 -5.40 -10.16 16.13
C LEU A 211 -5.79 -9.56 17.48
N ASP A 212 -6.89 -8.79 17.53
CA ASP A 212 -7.41 -8.26 18.78
C ASP A 212 -7.88 -9.36 19.73
N ALA A 213 -8.54 -10.38 19.18
CA ALA A 213 -8.99 -11.53 19.96
C ALA A 213 -7.80 -12.33 20.54
N LEU A 214 -6.78 -12.60 19.74
CA LEU A 214 -5.57 -13.28 20.21
C LEU A 214 -4.86 -12.48 21.29
N LYS A 215 -4.72 -11.17 21.10
CA LYS A 215 -4.12 -10.28 22.10
C LYS A 215 -4.90 -10.26 23.42
N ALA A 216 -6.23 -10.25 23.35
CA ALA A 216 -7.09 -10.31 24.53
C ALA A 216 -6.90 -11.61 25.32
N GLU A 217 -6.60 -12.73 24.65
CA GLU A 217 -6.28 -14.04 25.23
C GLU A 217 -4.80 -14.19 25.65
N GLY A 218 -4.02 -13.11 25.60
CA GLY A 218 -2.60 -13.12 25.96
C GLY A 218 -1.71 -13.97 25.03
N LYS A 219 -2.10 -14.05 23.74
CA LYS A 219 -1.31 -14.71 22.68
C LYS A 219 -0.49 -13.65 21.94
N ASP A 220 0.74 -14.03 21.57
CA ASP A 220 1.63 -13.24 20.73
C ASP A 220 1.55 -13.67 19.26
#